data_96e130cd8f311c3247e39452ee4588e1
#
_entry.id   96e130cd8f311c3247e39452ee4588e1
#
_cell.length_a   1.000
_cell.length_b   1.000
_cell.length_c   1.000
_cell.angle_alpha   90.00
_cell.angle_beta   90.00
_cell.angle_gamma   90.00
#
_symmetry.space_group_name_H-M   'P 1'
#
loop_
_entity.id
_entity.type
_entity.pdbx_description
1 polymer ?
#
loop_
_entity_poly.entity_id
_entity_poly.type
_entity_poly.pdbx_seq_one_letter_code
_entity_poly.pdbx_strand_id
1 'polypeptide(L)'
;MSALTKTVPESAAHRIARLMRSPADIMKPERLAAIQPSRVSASRALMSRAVRQRWQILCKRFDIDAKGNGVAEYRIDIGGWRFSFPVYSFEPSPHGRTGRIIGRAWDMMGALVEGDMSRRDFETTRTELPKLYEGRATPGTLIWCRSNRSGRFFEGAKAALQAGGQPNVAELAHTCYLMRNTGLDGNGTFGTKSFLAYEGDHPLRWSLAAQMLCAYMMRVFAQDLLAHLVRLEAPAAPRMAIELRRFLGVGNGSALGLMLFVNNHPRLIERWLFIREEAIARAKGLTPDENGSEIAKLLSLVDKAITFRSEDRVQYENVTRSDVVARELGIIRSAVAKLLDRWRSRSRFESEPFAELTASLECRVHAEAMETLHSLLIELVAEEADQLVEGLVIDEELTGRPEMPVARLREILRNDYAWAFGLDLDIGSEKRYVWYKSVSAEEPRRGPVAEVGENVVNLGLDLPRLVVSLDRDLAAADPTLSTARFLLARPEHRAIATRVQALAGTGLHSPHADIMSEHFTPAHITRLLNVGIHGIDKTRDFLDRNLRGVLFHGAPVPEDIAAGSADDLWFYPSEPSL
;
A
#
# COMPACT_ATOMS: atom_id res chain seq x y z
N MET A 1 18.15 -55.37 17.18
CA MET A 1 17.63 -54.94 15.86
C MET A 1 16.84 -53.66 16.10
N SER A 2 17.46 -52.51 15.92
CA SER A 2 16.82 -51.20 16.05
C SER A 2 16.14 -50.88 14.73
N ALA A 3 14.83 -50.74 14.73
CA ALA A 3 14.04 -50.34 13.58
C ALA A 3 14.33 -48.83 13.31
N LEU A 4 15.12 -48.56 12.29
CA LEU A 4 15.24 -47.22 11.68
C LEU A 4 13.86 -46.89 11.09
N THR A 5 13.07 -46.14 11.80
CA THR A 5 11.86 -45.49 11.25
C THR A 5 12.35 -44.54 10.15
N LYS A 6 12.15 -44.93 8.87
CA LYS A 6 12.29 -44.05 7.72
C LYS A 6 11.27 -42.93 7.88
N THR A 7 11.73 -41.76 8.33
CA THR A 7 10.91 -40.56 8.28
C THR A 7 10.60 -40.26 6.81
N VAL A 8 9.32 -40.29 6.46
CA VAL A 8 8.84 -39.84 5.15
C VAL A 8 9.23 -38.37 5.01
N PRO A 9 9.88 -37.96 3.90
CA PRO A 9 10.27 -36.56 3.73
C PRO A 9 9.03 -35.66 3.77
N GLU A 10 9.10 -34.62 4.59
CA GLU A 10 8.05 -33.61 4.73
C GLU A 10 7.78 -32.96 3.36
N SER A 11 6.51 -32.88 2.96
CA SER A 11 6.17 -32.15 1.72
C SER A 11 6.46 -30.66 1.86
N ALA A 12 6.77 -29.98 0.74
CA ALA A 12 7.01 -28.53 0.73
C ALA A 12 5.83 -27.76 1.34
N ALA A 13 4.59 -28.16 1.05
CA ALA A 13 3.39 -27.56 1.61
C ALA A 13 3.30 -27.72 3.14
N HIS A 14 3.63 -28.90 3.66
CA HIS A 14 3.66 -29.13 5.11
C HIS A 14 4.73 -28.29 5.80
N ARG A 15 5.91 -28.17 5.21
CA ARG A 15 6.99 -27.32 5.72
C ARG A 15 6.55 -25.86 5.80
N ILE A 16 5.97 -25.31 4.71
CA ILE A 16 5.48 -23.94 4.69
C ILE A 16 4.42 -23.74 5.77
N ALA A 17 3.42 -24.62 5.87
CA ALA A 17 2.37 -24.52 6.89
C ALA A 17 2.93 -24.51 8.31
N ARG A 18 3.96 -25.33 8.60
CA ARG A 18 4.63 -25.39 9.90
C ARG A 18 5.42 -24.12 10.23
N LEU A 19 6.02 -23.49 9.23
CA LEU A 19 6.85 -22.30 9.38
C LEU A 19 6.05 -20.99 9.37
N MET A 20 4.78 -21.03 8.98
CA MET A 20 3.87 -19.89 9.12
C MET A 20 3.59 -19.61 10.60
N ARG A 21 3.51 -18.33 10.92
CA ARG A 21 3.11 -17.90 12.28
C ARG A 21 1.62 -18.18 12.49
N SER A 22 1.24 -18.33 13.75
CA SER A 22 -0.17 -18.52 14.09
C SER A 22 -0.99 -17.26 13.78
N PRO A 23 -2.28 -17.38 13.38
CA PRO A 23 -3.14 -16.21 13.21
C PRO A 23 -3.20 -15.34 14.47
N ALA A 24 -3.20 -15.94 15.66
CA ALA A 24 -3.20 -15.22 16.92
C ALA A 24 -1.95 -14.35 17.13
N ASP A 25 -0.80 -14.77 16.59
CA ASP A 25 0.42 -13.98 16.65
C ASP A 25 0.45 -12.87 15.58
N ILE A 26 0.01 -13.17 14.36
CA ILE A 26 -0.01 -12.23 13.24
C ILE A 26 -0.95 -11.06 13.53
N MET A 27 -2.13 -11.37 14.07
CA MET A 27 -3.19 -10.39 14.29
C MET A 27 -3.03 -9.54 15.55
N LYS A 28 -1.91 -9.67 16.29
CA LYS A 28 -1.60 -8.75 17.40
C LYS A 28 -1.47 -7.31 16.88
N PRO A 29 -2.17 -6.34 17.50
CA PRO A 29 -2.13 -4.94 17.05
C PRO A 29 -0.72 -4.36 16.94
N GLU A 30 0.15 -4.66 17.89
CA GLU A 30 1.54 -4.22 17.90
C GLU A 30 2.37 -4.79 16.74
N ARG A 31 2.07 -6.00 16.28
CA ARG A 31 2.71 -6.59 15.09
C ARG A 31 2.20 -5.97 13.79
N LEU A 32 0.89 -5.80 13.68
CA LEU A 32 0.29 -5.14 12.52
C LEU A 32 0.78 -3.69 12.40
N ALA A 33 0.94 -2.98 13.52
CA ALA A 33 1.51 -1.65 13.55
C ALA A 33 3.01 -1.61 13.18
N ALA A 34 3.73 -2.69 13.39
CA ALA A 34 5.16 -2.81 13.14
C ALA A 34 5.51 -3.27 11.72
N ILE A 35 4.52 -3.60 10.89
CA ILE A 35 4.75 -4.08 9.50
C ILE A 35 5.60 -3.08 8.72
N GLN A 36 6.60 -3.60 8.02
CA GLN A 36 7.53 -2.84 7.18
C GLN A 36 7.23 -3.04 5.70
N PRO A 37 7.61 -2.10 4.83
CA PRO A 37 7.59 -2.30 3.39
C PRO A 37 8.36 -3.58 3.04
N SER A 38 7.81 -4.37 2.12
CA SER A 38 8.45 -5.58 1.64
C SER A 38 8.18 -5.75 0.15
N ARG A 39 8.78 -6.76 -0.46
CA ARG A 39 8.49 -7.12 -1.84
C ARG A 39 7.02 -7.49 -2.05
N VAL A 40 6.37 -8.01 -1.01
CA VAL A 40 4.92 -8.27 -0.97
C VAL A 40 4.15 -6.98 -0.72
N SER A 41 4.40 -5.94 -1.51
CA SER A 41 3.64 -4.69 -1.51
C SER A 41 3.32 -4.27 -2.94
N ALA A 42 2.19 -3.58 -3.12
CA ALA A 42 1.67 -3.29 -4.45
C ALA A 42 2.64 -2.46 -5.31
N SER A 43 3.29 -1.45 -4.74
CA SER A 43 4.25 -0.62 -5.48
C SER A 43 5.52 -1.38 -5.86
N ARG A 44 6.05 -2.19 -4.94
CA ARG A 44 7.26 -2.98 -5.21
C ARG A 44 7.00 -4.12 -6.20
N ALA A 45 5.90 -4.85 -6.02
CA ALA A 45 5.52 -5.90 -6.95
C ALA A 45 5.35 -5.36 -8.37
N LEU A 46 4.68 -4.20 -8.52
CA LEU A 46 4.53 -3.55 -9.82
C LEU A 46 5.89 -3.23 -10.44
N MET A 47 6.79 -2.58 -9.69
CA MET A 47 8.10 -2.17 -10.21
C MET A 47 9.00 -3.37 -10.50
N SER A 48 9.03 -4.36 -9.63
CA SER A 48 9.77 -5.60 -9.85
C SER A 48 9.32 -6.30 -11.14
N ARG A 49 8.01 -6.37 -11.37
CA ARG A 49 7.44 -6.91 -12.60
C ARG A 49 7.79 -6.06 -13.81
N ALA A 50 7.66 -4.74 -13.70
CA ALA A 50 7.97 -3.81 -14.78
C ALA A 50 9.43 -3.96 -15.25
N VAL A 51 10.38 -4.05 -14.31
CA VAL A 51 11.81 -4.24 -14.60
C VAL A 51 12.06 -5.62 -15.18
N ARG A 52 11.55 -6.69 -14.58
CA ARG A 52 11.74 -8.07 -15.06
C ARG A 52 11.21 -8.25 -16.47
N GLN A 53 10.07 -7.66 -16.79
CA GLN A 53 9.45 -7.72 -18.12
C GLN A 53 9.89 -6.60 -19.07
N ARG A 54 10.76 -5.68 -18.62
CA ARG A 54 11.29 -4.56 -19.40
C ARG A 54 10.19 -3.75 -20.07
N TRP A 55 9.21 -3.29 -19.27
CA TRP A 55 8.13 -2.47 -19.79
C TRP A 55 8.67 -1.24 -20.51
N GLN A 56 8.04 -0.88 -21.61
CA GLN A 56 8.43 0.29 -22.38
C GLN A 56 7.47 1.44 -22.05
N ILE A 57 8.03 2.55 -21.59
CA ILE A 57 7.28 3.76 -21.26
C ILE A 57 7.80 4.87 -22.16
N LEU A 58 7.01 5.30 -23.12
CA LEU A 58 7.39 6.25 -24.16
C LEU A 58 6.48 7.47 -24.14
N CYS A 59 7.04 8.67 -24.06
CA CYS A 59 6.29 9.90 -24.23
C CYS A 59 6.00 10.10 -25.73
N LYS A 60 4.73 10.02 -26.13
CA LYS A 60 4.28 10.21 -27.52
C LYS A 60 3.98 11.67 -27.86
N ARG A 61 3.49 12.41 -26.88
CA ARG A 61 3.09 13.81 -27.04
C ARG A 61 3.40 14.57 -25.77
N PHE A 62 3.92 15.79 -25.93
CA PHE A 62 4.20 16.66 -24.81
C PHE A 62 3.97 18.12 -25.22
N ASP A 63 2.72 18.56 -25.21
CA ASP A 63 2.28 19.89 -25.61
C ASP A 63 1.96 20.71 -24.36
N ILE A 64 3.01 21.14 -23.67
CA ILE A 64 2.96 21.92 -22.44
C ILE A 64 3.55 23.31 -22.68
N ASP A 65 2.85 24.34 -22.25
CA ASP A 65 3.30 25.74 -22.36
C ASP A 65 4.31 26.11 -21.25
N ALA A 66 4.84 27.33 -21.32
CA ALA A 66 5.81 27.83 -20.35
C ALA A 66 5.24 28.02 -18.94
N LYS A 67 3.91 27.99 -18.76
CA LYS A 67 3.25 28.00 -17.46
C LYS A 67 3.03 26.58 -16.91
N GLY A 68 3.39 25.57 -17.70
CA GLY A 68 3.16 24.16 -17.34
C GLY A 68 1.73 23.71 -17.60
N ASN A 69 0.96 24.39 -18.43
CA ASN A 69 -0.40 24.00 -18.81
C ASN A 69 -0.39 23.33 -20.18
N GLY A 70 -1.21 22.31 -20.32
CA GLY A 70 -1.33 21.59 -21.58
C GLY A 70 -1.59 20.11 -21.38
N VAL A 71 -1.06 19.31 -22.30
CA VAL A 71 -1.35 17.88 -22.36
C VAL A 71 -0.08 17.09 -22.69
N ALA A 72 0.02 15.89 -22.10
CA ALA A 72 1.00 14.88 -22.46
C ALA A 72 0.31 13.54 -22.69
N GLU A 73 0.91 12.66 -23.47
CA GLU A 73 0.47 11.29 -23.69
C GLU A 73 1.66 10.35 -23.64
N TYR A 74 1.55 9.33 -22.80
CA TYR A 74 2.52 8.25 -22.71
C TYR A 74 1.92 6.96 -23.24
N ARG A 75 2.73 6.18 -23.95
CA ARG A 75 2.44 4.79 -24.29
C ARG A 75 3.19 3.89 -23.34
N ILE A 76 2.50 2.86 -22.84
CA ILE A 76 3.06 1.84 -21.96
C ILE A 76 2.82 0.49 -22.64
N ASP A 77 3.91 -0.22 -22.97
CA ASP A 77 3.85 -1.57 -23.55
C ASP A 77 4.22 -2.60 -22.47
N ILE A 78 3.33 -3.57 -22.22
CA ILE A 78 3.46 -4.60 -21.19
C ILE A 78 3.14 -5.97 -21.82
N GLY A 79 4.15 -6.78 -22.11
CA GLY A 79 3.95 -8.18 -22.49
C GLY A 79 2.98 -8.41 -23.67
N GLY A 80 3.00 -7.53 -24.66
CA GLY A 80 2.07 -7.56 -25.80
C GLY A 80 0.83 -6.70 -25.63
N TRP A 81 0.51 -6.28 -24.41
CA TRP A 81 -0.54 -5.32 -24.12
C TRP A 81 -0.04 -3.90 -24.27
N ARG A 82 -0.94 -3.02 -24.70
CA ARG A 82 -0.66 -1.59 -24.86
C ARG A 82 -1.64 -0.76 -24.05
N PHE A 83 -1.09 0.26 -23.40
CA PHE A 83 -1.87 1.23 -22.64
C PHE A 83 -1.45 2.63 -23.03
N SER A 84 -2.41 3.56 -23.00
CA SER A 84 -2.17 4.99 -23.11
C SER A 84 -2.40 5.65 -21.75
N PHE A 85 -1.54 6.61 -21.43
CA PHE A 85 -1.67 7.43 -20.23
C PHE A 85 -1.72 8.90 -20.62
N PRO A 86 -2.90 9.44 -20.98
CA PRO A 86 -3.10 10.87 -21.17
C PRO A 86 -3.01 11.60 -19.83
N VAL A 87 -2.28 12.73 -19.84
CA VAL A 87 -2.19 13.63 -18.68
C VAL A 87 -2.56 15.04 -19.12
N TYR A 88 -3.35 15.69 -18.30
CA TYR A 88 -3.79 17.07 -18.48
C TYR A 88 -3.28 17.90 -17.31
N SER A 89 -2.58 18.98 -17.63
CA SER A 89 -2.01 19.91 -16.67
C SER A 89 -2.61 21.28 -16.90
N PHE A 90 -3.06 21.93 -15.83
CA PHE A 90 -3.74 23.23 -15.92
C PHE A 90 -3.52 24.05 -14.65
N GLU A 91 -3.71 25.33 -14.76
CA GLU A 91 -3.65 26.24 -13.62
C GLU A 91 -4.99 26.17 -12.88
N PRO A 92 -4.98 25.73 -11.60
CA PRO A 92 -6.22 25.70 -10.83
C PRO A 92 -6.69 27.12 -10.53
N SER A 93 -8.00 27.30 -10.48
CA SER A 93 -8.59 28.57 -10.08
C SER A 93 -8.04 29.01 -8.71
N PRO A 94 -7.60 30.28 -8.55
CA PRO A 94 -7.11 30.81 -7.28
C PRO A 94 -8.09 30.61 -6.11
N HIS A 95 -9.38 30.63 -6.40
CA HIS A 95 -10.45 30.44 -5.43
C HIS A 95 -10.62 28.98 -4.96
N GLY A 96 -9.99 28.02 -5.63
CA GLY A 96 -9.98 26.62 -5.25
C GLY A 96 -8.83 26.21 -4.33
N ARG A 97 -7.80 27.06 -4.18
CA ARG A 97 -6.65 26.78 -3.30
C ARG A 97 -6.96 27.27 -1.89
N THR A 98 -7.38 26.36 -1.03
CA THR A 98 -7.28 26.58 0.42
C THR A 98 -5.87 26.19 0.83
N GLY A 99 -5.32 26.75 1.90
CA GLY A 99 -3.98 26.38 2.43
C GLY A 99 -3.82 24.90 2.80
N ARG A 100 -4.86 24.10 2.61
CA ARG A 100 -4.88 22.65 2.66
C ARG A 100 -4.87 22.13 1.22
N ILE A 101 -3.97 21.21 0.92
CA ILE A 101 -3.77 20.54 -0.37
C ILE A 101 -5.03 19.78 -0.83
N ILE A 102 -6.12 19.89 -0.11
CA ILE A 102 -7.29 19.05 -0.18
C ILE A 102 -8.49 19.91 -0.44
N GLY A 103 -9.00 19.77 -1.57
CA GLY A 103 -10.17 20.44 -2.04
C GLY A 103 -10.46 20.04 -3.48
N ARG A 104 -11.41 20.68 -4.08
CA ARG A 104 -11.75 20.48 -5.49
C ARG A 104 -10.69 20.98 -6.47
N ALA A 105 -9.61 21.58 -5.96
CA ALA A 105 -8.55 22.17 -6.78
C ALA A 105 -7.39 21.18 -6.95
N TRP A 106 -7.21 20.72 -8.15
CA TRP A 106 -6.06 19.96 -8.63
C TRP A 106 -5.52 20.61 -9.88
N ASP A 107 -4.24 20.44 -10.16
CA ASP A 107 -3.57 21.03 -11.32
C ASP A 107 -3.09 19.99 -12.33
N MET A 108 -3.23 18.71 -12.02
CA MET A 108 -2.93 17.61 -12.92
C MET A 108 -3.98 16.51 -12.82
N MET A 109 -4.34 15.94 -13.96
CA MET A 109 -5.21 14.76 -14.06
C MET A 109 -4.63 13.79 -15.06
N GLY A 110 -4.70 12.49 -14.76
CA GLY A 110 -4.28 11.43 -15.65
C GLY A 110 -5.28 10.28 -15.65
N ALA A 111 -5.27 9.49 -16.71
CA ALA A 111 -6.05 8.28 -16.81
C ALA A 111 -5.22 7.17 -17.45
N LEU A 112 -5.40 5.93 -16.97
CA LEU A 112 -4.87 4.75 -17.63
C LEU A 112 -5.97 4.19 -18.53
N VAL A 113 -5.69 4.12 -19.83
CA VAL A 113 -6.62 3.69 -20.87
C VAL A 113 -6.04 2.49 -21.58
N GLU A 114 -6.84 1.47 -21.81
CA GLU A 114 -6.43 0.28 -22.54
C GLU A 114 -6.34 0.58 -24.05
N GLY A 115 -5.25 0.16 -24.68
CA GLY A 115 -4.99 0.35 -26.11
C GLY A 115 -4.34 1.70 -26.46
N ASP A 116 -4.24 1.93 -27.77
CA ASP A 116 -3.79 3.21 -28.34
C ASP A 116 -4.98 4.18 -28.41
N MET A 117 -4.74 5.43 -28.06
CA MET A 117 -5.75 6.47 -28.17
C MET A 117 -5.71 7.13 -29.53
N SER A 118 -6.89 7.25 -30.18
CA SER A 118 -7.05 8.14 -31.30
C SER A 118 -7.06 9.61 -30.86
N ARG A 119 -6.82 10.54 -31.78
CA ARG A 119 -6.91 11.98 -31.47
C ARG A 119 -8.30 12.35 -30.92
N ARG A 120 -9.35 11.72 -31.42
CA ARG A 120 -10.72 11.95 -30.97
C ARG A 120 -10.90 11.44 -29.53
N ASP A 121 -10.40 10.24 -29.22
CA ASP A 121 -10.51 9.67 -27.86
C ASP A 121 -9.74 10.52 -26.87
N PHE A 122 -8.58 11.04 -27.28
CA PHE A 122 -7.79 11.93 -26.46
C PHE A 122 -8.55 13.21 -26.10
N GLU A 123 -9.17 13.88 -27.08
CA GLU A 123 -9.96 15.09 -26.82
C GLU A 123 -11.25 14.79 -26.04
N THR A 124 -11.86 13.64 -26.28
CA THR A 124 -13.02 13.18 -25.49
C THR A 124 -12.61 12.97 -24.04
N THR A 125 -11.50 12.25 -23.80
CA THR A 125 -10.97 12.01 -22.46
C THR A 125 -10.65 13.32 -21.75
N ARG A 126 -10.03 14.29 -22.45
CA ARG A 126 -9.76 15.61 -21.91
C ARG A 126 -11.02 16.32 -21.40
N THR A 127 -12.12 16.19 -22.12
CA THR A 127 -13.40 16.81 -21.75
C THR A 127 -14.12 16.05 -20.63
N GLU A 128 -13.98 14.73 -20.61
CA GLU A 128 -14.71 13.87 -19.67
C GLU A 128 -13.95 13.63 -18.34
N LEU A 129 -12.61 13.68 -18.34
CA LEU A 129 -11.81 13.48 -17.12
C LEU A 129 -12.26 14.34 -15.92
N PRO A 130 -12.56 15.63 -16.09
CA PRO A 130 -13.08 16.44 -14.99
C PRO A 130 -14.46 15.96 -14.48
N LYS A 131 -15.22 15.27 -15.32
CA LYS A 131 -16.55 14.74 -14.99
C LYS A 131 -16.51 13.32 -14.41
N LEU A 132 -15.36 12.65 -14.46
CA LEU A 132 -15.17 11.34 -13.80
C LEU A 132 -15.40 11.42 -12.29
N TYR A 133 -15.15 12.59 -11.72
CA TYR A 133 -15.53 12.90 -10.34
C TYR A 133 -17.04 12.73 -10.10
N GLU A 134 -17.84 12.91 -11.12
CA GLU A 134 -19.31 12.73 -11.10
C GLU A 134 -19.73 11.29 -11.47
N GLY A 135 -18.79 10.36 -11.58
CA GLY A 135 -19.04 8.96 -11.91
C GLY A 135 -19.21 8.64 -13.40
N ARG A 136 -18.78 9.55 -14.29
CA ARG A 136 -18.84 9.34 -15.74
C ARG A 136 -17.49 8.87 -16.28
N ALA A 137 -17.43 7.63 -16.75
CA ALA A 137 -16.21 7.06 -17.33
C ALA A 137 -16.28 7.00 -18.85
N THR A 138 -15.17 7.29 -19.53
CA THR A 138 -14.98 6.99 -20.95
C THR A 138 -14.74 5.49 -21.15
N PRO A 139 -15.28 4.88 -22.21
CA PRO A 139 -14.96 3.51 -22.56
C PRO A 139 -13.44 3.30 -22.67
N GLY A 140 -12.93 2.19 -22.15
CA GLY A 140 -11.51 1.88 -22.13
C GLY A 140 -10.71 2.49 -20.97
N THR A 141 -11.25 3.44 -20.22
CA THR A 141 -10.59 3.96 -19.01
C THR A 141 -10.61 2.91 -17.91
N LEU A 142 -9.44 2.46 -17.50
CA LEU A 142 -9.28 1.50 -16.40
C LEU A 142 -9.32 2.19 -15.06
N ILE A 143 -8.56 3.28 -14.95
CA ILE A 143 -8.47 4.11 -13.75
C ILE A 143 -8.07 5.53 -14.12
N TRP A 144 -8.35 6.45 -13.24
CA TRP A 144 -7.93 7.85 -13.34
C TRP A 144 -7.39 8.36 -12.00
N CYS A 145 -6.60 9.41 -12.05
CA CYS A 145 -6.06 10.06 -10.86
C CYS A 145 -6.08 11.58 -10.99
N ARG A 146 -6.10 12.22 -9.84
CA ARG A 146 -5.90 13.67 -9.68
C ARG A 146 -4.64 13.89 -8.86
N SER A 147 -3.89 14.94 -9.18
CA SER A 147 -2.67 15.26 -8.48
C SER A 147 -2.46 16.76 -8.42
N ASN A 148 -1.68 17.18 -7.42
CA ASN A 148 -1.16 18.54 -7.36
C ASN A 148 0.35 18.53 -7.48
N ARG A 149 0.89 19.52 -8.19
CA ARG A 149 2.33 19.76 -8.24
C ARG A 149 2.83 20.04 -6.82
N SER A 150 3.94 19.44 -6.46
CA SER A 150 4.63 19.84 -5.25
C SER A 150 5.30 21.20 -5.46
N GLY A 151 4.80 22.24 -4.80
CA GLY A 151 5.41 23.59 -4.91
C GLY A 151 6.89 23.57 -4.57
N ARG A 152 7.28 22.89 -3.48
CA ARG A 152 8.70 22.76 -3.11
C ARG A 152 9.54 22.12 -4.21
N PHE A 153 9.05 21.07 -4.84
CA PHE A 153 9.76 20.40 -5.92
C PHE A 153 9.92 21.31 -7.13
N PHE A 154 8.83 21.92 -7.59
CA PHE A 154 8.90 22.76 -8.78
C PHE A 154 9.68 24.05 -8.54
N GLU A 155 9.50 24.72 -7.43
CA GLU A 155 10.23 25.97 -7.11
C GLU A 155 11.70 25.71 -6.78
N GLY A 156 11.98 24.79 -5.86
CA GLY A 156 13.34 24.50 -5.39
C GLY A 156 14.19 23.79 -6.46
N ALA A 157 13.65 22.74 -7.09
CA ALA A 157 14.39 22.00 -8.11
C ALA A 157 14.59 22.81 -9.38
N LYS A 158 13.60 23.60 -9.80
CA LYS A 158 13.72 24.50 -10.94
C LYS A 158 14.81 25.54 -10.70
N ALA A 159 14.81 26.23 -9.55
CA ALA A 159 15.80 27.23 -9.20
C ALA A 159 17.23 26.63 -9.15
N ALA A 160 17.40 25.45 -8.52
CA ALA A 160 18.71 24.82 -8.45
C ALA A 160 19.26 24.41 -9.81
N LEU A 161 18.45 23.81 -10.67
CA LEU A 161 18.86 23.39 -12.01
C LEU A 161 19.17 24.62 -12.91
N GLN A 162 18.38 25.67 -12.82
CA GLN A 162 18.63 26.93 -13.56
C GLN A 162 19.93 27.60 -13.12
N ALA A 163 20.31 27.48 -11.86
CA ALA A 163 21.60 27.95 -11.33
C ALA A 163 22.78 27.02 -11.69
N GLY A 164 22.57 25.94 -12.44
CA GLY A 164 23.60 25.00 -12.83
C GLY A 164 23.96 23.93 -11.81
N GLY A 165 23.19 23.83 -10.69
CA GLY A 165 23.35 22.85 -9.62
C GLY A 165 22.31 21.72 -9.66
N GLN A 166 22.29 20.93 -8.60
CA GLN A 166 21.27 19.91 -8.35
C GLN A 166 20.40 20.31 -7.16
N PRO A 167 19.11 19.88 -7.11
CA PRO A 167 18.23 20.17 -6.00
C PRO A 167 18.72 19.58 -4.67
N ASN A 168 18.43 20.27 -3.56
CA ASN A 168 18.72 19.77 -2.23
C ASN A 168 17.74 18.64 -1.86
N VAL A 169 18.25 17.45 -1.65
CA VAL A 169 17.48 16.24 -1.34
C VAL A 169 16.74 16.34 0.01
N ALA A 170 17.36 16.98 1.00
CA ALA A 170 16.78 17.08 2.35
C ALA A 170 15.43 17.84 2.37
N GLU A 171 15.19 18.68 1.36
CA GLU A 171 13.97 19.45 1.22
C GLU A 171 12.92 18.75 0.34
N LEU A 172 13.32 17.73 -0.42
CA LEU A 172 12.52 17.11 -1.48
C LEU A 172 12.25 15.63 -1.18
N ALA A 173 11.01 15.29 -0.96
CA ALA A 173 10.60 13.89 -0.81
C ALA A 173 9.78 13.37 -2.00
N HIS A 174 9.02 14.25 -2.66
CA HIS A 174 8.07 13.84 -3.70
C HIS A 174 7.88 14.91 -4.77
N THR A 175 7.59 14.47 -5.98
CA THR A 175 7.40 15.31 -7.17
C THR A 175 6.01 15.93 -7.22
N CYS A 176 5.00 15.19 -6.83
CA CYS A 176 3.60 15.60 -6.81
C CYS A 176 2.87 14.92 -5.67
N TYR A 177 1.66 15.38 -5.42
CA TYR A 177 0.80 14.89 -4.36
C TYR A 177 -0.48 14.31 -4.94
N LEU A 178 -0.66 12.99 -4.84
CA LEU A 178 -1.86 12.33 -5.30
C LEU A 178 -3.04 12.68 -4.41
N MET A 179 -4.11 13.10 -5.05
CA MET A 179 -5.40 13.29 -4.41
C MET A 179 -6.12 11.95 -4.25
N ARG A 180 -7.06 11.87 -3.33
CA ARG A 180 -7.74 10.65 -2.91
C ARG A 180 -8.46 9.85 -4.00
N ASN A 181 -8.68 10.39 -5.16
CA ASN A 181 -9.57 9.81 -6.15
C ASN A 181 -8.88 8.87 -7.13
N THR A 182 -7.90 8.14 -6.70
CA THR A 182 -7.29 7.04 -7.47
C THR A 182 -8.09 5.73 -7.39
N GLY A 183 -9.38 5.79 -7.10
CA GLY A 183 -10.21 4.61 -6.87
C GLY A 183 -10.25 4.12 -5.42
N LEU A 184 -9.48 4.73 -4.53
CA LEU A 184 -9.49 4.45 -3.08
C LEU A 184 -10.52 5.29 -2.33
N ASP A 185 -11.32 6.08 -3.05
CA ASP A 185 -12.21 7.06 -2.47
C ASP A 185 -13.65 6.56 -2.42
N GLY A 186 -14.29 6.81 -1.32
CA GLY A 186 -15.71 6.68 -1.13
C GLY A 186 -16.23 5.25 -1.05
N ASN A 187 -16.52 4.64 -2.17
CA ASN A 187 -17.14 3.31 -2.24
C ASN A 187 -16.14 2.15 -2.32
N GLY A 188 -14.82 2.43 -2.36
CA GLY A 188 -13.78 1.42 -2.48
C GLY A 188 -13.72 0.71 -3.84
N THR A 189 -14.33 1.28 -4.87
CA THR A 189 -14.17 0.76 -6.24
C THR A 189 -12.85 1.25 -6.83
N PHE A 190 -12.16 0.35 -7.54
CA PHE A 190 -10.92 0.68 -8.22
C PHE A 190 -11.24 1.11 -9.66
N GLY A 191 -11.17 2.40 -9.88
CA GLY A 191 -11.36 2.94 -11.21
C GLY A 191 -12.78 2.80 -11.73
N THR A 192 -12.89 2.72 -13.03
CA THR A 192 -14.17 2.68 -13.75
C THR A 192 -14.58 1.28 -14.17
N LYS A 193 -13.65 0.33 -14.07
CA LYS A 193 -13.82 -1.08 -14.42
C LYS A 193 -13.28 -1.93 -13.28
N SER A 194 -14.08 -2.86 -12.79
CA SER A 194 -13.61 -3.88 -11.86
C SER A 194 -12.47 -4.66 -12.48
N PHE A 195 -11.39 -4.92 -11.75
CA PHE A 195 -10.28 -5.71 -12.27
C PHE A 195 -10.64 -7.20 -12.44
N LEU A 196 -11.74 -7.67 -11.85
CA LEU A 196 -12.30 -9.00 -12.16
C LEU A 196 -12.91 -9.06 -13.57
N ALA A 197 -13.27 -7.91 -14.14
CA ALA A 197 -13.76 -7.83 -15.52
C ALA A 197 -12.63 -7.82 -16.56
N TYR A 198 -11.36 -7.81 -16.14
CA TYR A 198 -10.24 -7.96 -17.05
C TYR A 198 -10.09 -9.42 -17.50
N GLU A 199 -9.61 -9.63 -18.71
CA GLU A 199 -9.31 -10.97 -19.22
C GLU A 199 -8.31 -11.71 -18.32
N GLY A 200 -8.31 -13.05 -18.38
CA GLY A 200 -7.54 -13.86 -17.45
C GLY A 200 -6.03 -13.63 -17.46
N ASP A 201 -5.50 -13.25 -18.62
CA ASP A 201 -4.09 -12.94 -18.86
C ASP A 201 -3.75 -11.45 -18.81
N HIS A 202 -4.73 -10.58 -18.48
CA HIS A 202 -4.52 -9.14 -18.43
C HIS A 202 -3.44 -8.77 -17.40
N PRO A 203 -2.40 -8.01 -17.81
CA PRO A 203 -1.23 -7.76 -16.95
C PRO A 203 -1.52 -6.97 -15.69
N LEU A 204 -2.65 -6.27 -15.62
CA LEU A 204 -3.09 -5.49 -14.46
C LEU A 204 -4.25 -6.17 -13.70
N ARG A 205 -4.51 -7.45 -13.93
CA ARG A 205 -5.58 -8.22 -13.26
C ARG A 205 -5.19 -8.65 -11.84
N TRP A 206 -4.47 -7.89 -11.12
CA TRP A 206 -4.20 -8.14 -9.71
C TRP A 206 -4.45 -6.86 -8.90
N SER A 207 -4.69 -7.05 -7.62
CA SER A 207 -5.13 -5.97 -6.76
C SER A 207 -4.14 -4.82 -6.71
N LEU A 208 -4.64 -3.61 -6.89
CA LEU A 208 -3.89 -2.35 -6.86
C LEU A 208 -2.93 -2.10 -8.04
N ALA A 209 -2.80 -3.01 -9.03
CA ALA A 209 -1.86 -2.84 -10.13
C ALA A 209 -2.10 -1.56 -10.94
N ALA A 210 -3.34 -1.35 -11.38
CA ALA A 210 -3.69 -0.17 -12.18
C ALA A 210 -3.51 1.13 -11.39
N GLN A 211 -3.85 1.14 -10.10
CA GLN A 211 -3.66 2.29 -9.20
C GLN A 211 -2.18 2.65 -9.05
N MET A 212 -1.36 1.64 -8.82
CA MET A 212 0.08 1.84 -8.66
C MET A 212 0.72 2.29 -9.97
N LEU A 213 0.30 1.75 -11.11
CA LEU A 213 0.79 2.20 -12.42
C LEU A 213 0.37 3.65 -12.69
N CYS A 214 -0.88 4.00 -12.40
CA CYS A 214 -1.37 5.37 -12.53
C CYS A 214 -0.57 6.36 -11.66
N ALA A 215 -0.30 6.00 -10.41
CA ALA A 215 0.52 6.78 -9.49
C ALA A 215 1.97 6.92 -9.98
N TYR A 216 2.55 5.82 -10.46
CA TYR A 216 3.90 5.84 -11.03
C TYR A 216 3.99 6.74 -12.27
N MET A 217 3.01 6.68 -13.16
CA MET A 217 2.98 7.53 -14.34
C MET A 217 2.83 9.02 -14.02
N MET A 218 2.11 9.37 -12.96
CA MET A 218 2.07 10.76 -12.47
C MET A 218 3.43 11.24 -11.96
N ARG A 219 4.23 10.35 -11.33
CA ARG A 219 5.63 10.65 -10.97
C ARG A 219 6.47 10.93 -12.20
N VAL A 220 6.37 10.08 -13.23
CA VAL A 220 7.08 10.24 -14.49
C VAL A 220 6.73 11.57 -15.14
N PHE A 221 5.44 11.85 -15.30
CA PHE A 221 4.98 13.11 -15.88
C PHE A 221 5.46 14.33 -15.10
N ALA A 222 5.41 14.31 -13.77
CA ALA A 222 5.86 15.45 -12.96
C ALA A 222 7.37 15.73 -13.12
N GLN A 223 8.19 14.69 -13.27
CA GLN A 223 9.63 14.82 -13.55
C GLN A 223 9.88 15.39 -14.96
N ASP A 224 9.15 14.89 -15.95
CA ASP A 224 9.24 15.38 -17.34
C ASP A 224 8.76 16.82 -17.46
N LEU A 225 7.69 17.18 -16.74
CA LEU A 225 7.18 18.55 -16.68
C LEU A 225 8.23 19.52 -16.11
N LEU A 226 8.88 19.17 -15.00
CA LEU A 226 9.97 19.97 -14.46
C LEU A 226 11.11 20.13 -15.47
N ALA A 227 11.57 19.03 -16.07
CA ALA A 227 12.65 19.06 -17.05
C ALA A 227 12.31 19.91 -18.28
N HIS A 228 11.04 19.90 -18.70
CA HIS A 228 10.55 20.74 -19.80
C HIS A 228 10.56 22.23 -19.42
N LEU A 229 10.01 22.60 -18.27
CA LEU A 229 9.94 23.98 -17.81
C LEU A 229 11.35 24.58 -17.61
N VAL A 230 12.27 23.79 -17.03
CA VAL A 230 13.68 24.24 -16.89
C VAL A 230 14.32 24.51 -18.25
N ARG A 231 14.13 23.60 -19.22
CA ARG A 231 14.70 23.79 -20.57
C ARG A 231 14.15 24.99 -21.32
N LEU A 232 12.89 25.34 -21.14
CA LEU A 232 12.28 26.51 -21.75
C LEU A 232 12.92 27.83 -21.25
N GLU A 233 13.24 27.89 -19.95
CA GLU A 233 13.78 29.11 -19.34
C GLU A 233 15.32 29.12 -19.32
N ALA A 234 15.96 27.97 -19.19
CA ALA A 234 17.41 27.81 -19.14
C ALA A 234 17.86 26.60 -19.99
N PRO A 235 17.96 26.71 -21.31
CA PRO A 235 18.30 25.61 -22.21
C PRO A 235 19.61 24.88 -21.89
N ALA A 236 20.57 25.58 -21.26
CA ALA A 236 21.87 25.03 -20.86
C ALA A 236 21.89 24.43 -19.46
N ALA A 237 20.77 24.43 -18.72
CA ALA A 237 20.70 23.88 -17.40
C ALA A 237 20.99 22.35 -17.40
N PRO A 238 21.68 21.84 -16.36
CA PRO A 238 21.92 20.42 -16.25
C PRO A 238 20.59 19.66 -16.09
N ARG A 239 20.56 18.39 -16.50
CA ARG A 239 19.46 17.50 -16.17
C ARG A 239 19.52 17.13 -14.69
N MET A 240 18.36 16.90 -14.09
CA MET A 240 18.30 16.32 -12.75
C MET A 240 18.98 14.96 -12.74
N ALA A 241 19.89 14.74 -11.80
CA ALA A 241 20.63 13.49 -11.65
C ALA A 241 19.68 12.30 -11.51
N ILE A 242 20.06 11.16 -12.07
CA ILE A 242 19.20 9.96 -12.08
C ILE A 242 18.95 9.45 -10.66
N GLU A 243 19.91 9.57 -9.76
CA GLU A 243 19.82 9.20 -8.35
C GLU A 243 18.71 10.02 -7.65
N LEU A 244 18.62 11.32 -7.95
CA LEU A 244 17.54 12.18 -7.47
C LEU A 244 16.18 11.77 -8.06
N ARG A 245 16.15 11.49 -9.35
CA ARG A 245 14.92 11.04 -10.03
C ARG A 245 14.39 9.74 -9.43
N ARG A 246 15.28 8.81 -9.06
CA ARG A 246 14.93 7.57 -8.34
C ARG A 246 14.44 7.86 -6.92
N PHE A 247 15.14 8.75 -6.22
CA PHE A 247 14.83 9.09 -4.83
C PHE A 247 13.45 9.74 -4.67
N LEU A 248 13.05 10.60 -5.58
CA LEU A 248 11.80 11.35 -5.51
C LEU A 248 10.60 10.48 -5.83
N GLY A 249 9.72 10.29 -4.87
CA GLY A 249 8.48 9.55 -5.01
C GLY A 249 7.25 10.40 -5.30
N VAL A 250 6.10 9.90 -4.92
CA VAL A 250 4.80 10.58 -5.02
C VAL A 250 4.18 10.67 -3.63
N GLY A 251 3.84 11.88 -3.21
CA GLY A 251 3.13 12.08 -1.95
C GLY A 251 1.73 11.45 -2.00
N ASN A 252 1.39 10.72 -0.97
CA ASN A 252 0.06 10.15 -0.79
C ASN A 252 -0.44 10.50 0.60
N GLY A 253 -1.68 10.91 0.71
CA GLY A 253 -2.26 11.21 2.00
C GLY A 253 -3.75 11.03 1.97
N SER A 254 -4.23 10.04 2.71
CA SER A 254 -5.64 9.93 3.04
C SER A 254 -5.93 8.76 3.96
N ALA A 255 -5.93 9.00 5.22
CA ALA A 255 -6.34 7.98 6.18
C ALA A 255 -7.83 7.62 6.06
N LEU A 256 -8.69 8.58 5.74
CA LEU A 256 -10.12 8.29 5.62
C LEU A 256 -10.44 7.40 4.43
N GLY A 257 -9.88 7.71 3.25
CA GLY A 257 -10.07 6.88 2.07
C GLY A 257 -9.59 5.45 2.29
N LEU A 258 -8.49 5.28 3.01
CA LEU A 258 -7.97 3.96 3.38
C LEU A 258 -8.93 3.18 4.29
N MET A 259 -9.56 3.85 5.25
CA MET A 259 -10.53 3.19 6.14
C MET A 259 -11.79 2.75 5.41
N LEU A 260 -12.33 3.59 4.55
CA LEU A 260 -13.48 3.24 3.70
C LEU A 260 -13.12 2.10 2.75
N PHE A 261 -11.92 2.13 2.21
CA PHE A 261 -11.42 1.08 1.34
C PHE A 261 -11.35 -0.28 2.06
N VAL A 262 -10.79 -0.33 3.26
CA VAL A 262 -10.74 -1.56 4.07
C VAL A 262 -12.14 -2.08 4.39
N ASN A 263 -13.06 -1.18 4.71
CA ASN A 263 -14.45 -1.56 4.95
C ASN A 263 -15.10 -2.25 3.76
N ASN A 264 -14.79 -1.78 2.56
CA ASN A 264 -15.35 -2.33 1.33
C ASN A 264 -14.58 -3.54 0.79
N HIS A 265 -13.33 -3.73 1.22
CA HIS A 265 -12.48 -4.84 0.79
C HIS A 265 -11.86 -5.61 1.99
N PRO A 266 -12.68 -6.16 2.87
CA PRO A 266 -12.18 -6.81 4.10
C PRO A 266 -11.30 -8.04 3.81
N ARG A 267 -11.51 -8.74 2.69
CA ARG A 267 -10.69 -9.87 2.26
C ARG A 267 -9.30 -9.48 1.78
N LEU A 268 -9.08 -8.22 1.42
CA LEU A 268 -7.76 -7.73 1.01
C LEU A 268 -6.72 -7.95 2.11
N ILE A 269 -7.08 -7.56 3.34
CA ILE A 269 -6.17 -7.68 4.49
C ILE A 269 -5.85 -9.16 4.75
N GLU A 270 -6.87 -10.01 4.81
CA GLU A 270 -6.69 -11.43 5.03
C GLU A 270 -5.76 -12.05 3.98
N ARG A 271 -6.07 -11.84 2.70
CA ARG A 271 -5.30 -12.43 1.60
C ARG A 271 -3.87 -11.86 1.53
N TRP A 272 -3.73 -10.56 1.74
CA TRP A 272 -2.41 -9.94 1.74
C TRP A 272 -1.55 -10.45 2.90
N LEU A 273 -2.11 -10.55 4.11
CA LEU A 273 -1.41 -11.13 5.26
C LEU A 273 -1.02 -12.58 4.99
N PHE A 274 -1.93 -13.35 4.40
CA PHE A 274 -1.65 -14.76 4.07
C PHE A 274 -0.45 -14.89 3.13
N ILE A 275 -0.44 -14.17 2.01
CA ILE A 275 0.69 -14.26 1.07
C ILE A 275 2.00 -13.72 1.66
N ARG A 276 1.92 -12.70 2.54
CA ARG A 276 3.10 -12.21 3.26
C ARG A 276 3.66 -13.26 4.19
N GLU A 277 2.83 -13.91 4.98
CA GLU A 277 3.25 -14.98 5.89
C GLU A 277 3.76 -16.20 5.14
N GLU A 278 3.15 -16.54 4.03
CA GLU A 278 3.65 -17.60 3.15
C GLU A 278 5.05 -17.26 2.59
N ALA A 279 5.27 -16.03 2.13
CA ALA A 279 6.59 -15.59 1.68
C ALA A 279 7.64 -15.65 2.81
N ILE A 280 7.29 -15.24 4.03
CA ILE A 280 8.15 -15.36 5.20
C ILE A 280 8.47 -16.83 5.51
N ALA A 281 7.47 -17.69 5.45
CA ALA A 281 7.64 -19.13 5.71
C ALA A 281 8.55 -19.78 4.66
N ARG A 282 8.40 -19.42 3.38
CA ARG A 282 9.29 -19.88 2.29
C ARG A 282 10.73 -19.45 2.56
N ALA A 283 10.94 -18.18 2.93
CA ALA A 283 12.28 -17.67 3.27
C ALA A 283 12.87 -18.36 4.51
N LYS A 284 12.08 -18.64 5.54
CA LYS A 284 12.52 -19.39 6.71
C LYS A 284 12.94 -20.83 6.36
N GLY A 285 12.25 -21.44 5.41
CA GLY A 285 12.55 -22.80 4.93
C GLY A 285 13.65 -22.86 3.86
N LEU A 286 14.22 -21.73 3.44
CA LEU A 286 15.29 -21.69 2.46
C LEU A 286 16.57 -22.31 3.02
N THR A 287 17.22 -23.15 2.24
CA THR A 287 18.56 -23.66 2.53
C THR A 287 19.56 -22.83 1.74
N PRO A 288 20.47 -22.10 2.41
CA PRO A 288 21.49 -21.32 1.72
C PRO A 288 22.41 -22.18 0.87
N ASP A 289 23.04 -21.57 -0.15
CA ASP A 289 24.08 -22.24 -0.91
C ASP A 289 25.31 -22.57 -0.05
N GLU A 290 26.25 -23.33 -0.61
CA GLU A 290 27.45 -23.77 0.12
C GLU A 290 28.30 -22.60 0.64
N ASN A 291 28.24 -21.44 0.01
CA ASN A 291 29.00 -20.23 0.35
C ASN A 291 28.23 -19.31 1.28
N GLY A 292 26.93 -19.57 1.51
CA GLY A 292 26.05 -18.74 2.30
C GLY A 292 25.71 -17.40 1.64
N SER A 293 25.51 -17.40 0.32
CA SER A 293 25.23 -16.17 -0.45
C SER A 293 23.94 -15.50 0.02
N GLU A 294 22.90 -16.27 0.35
CA GLU A 294 21.65 -15.76 0.88
C GLU A 294 21.82 -15.13 2.27
N ILE A 295 22.68 -15.72 3.11
CA ILE A 295 22.97 -15.16 4.43
C ILE A 295 23.78 -13.86 4.28
N ALA A 296 24.73 -13.83 3.34
CA ALA A 296 25.50 -12.62 3.04
C ALA A 296 24.61 -11.50 2.45
N LYS A 297 23.65 -11.87 1.57
CA LYS A 297 22.64 -10.95 1.07
C LYS A 297 21.79 -10.38 2.21
N LEU A 298 21.30 -11.23 3.11
CA LEU A 298 20.54 -10.78 4.29
C LEU A 298 21.36 -9.81 5.14
N LEU A 299 22.64 -10.09 5.37
CA LEU A 299 23.54 -9.22 6.13
C LEU A 299 23.65 -7.83 5.49
N SER A 300 23.82 -7.76 4.17
CA SER A 300 23.86 -6.50 3.43
C SER A 300 22.53 -5.73 3.51
N LEU A 301 21.39 -6.42 3.44
CA LEU A 301 20.08 -5.82 3.60
C LEU A 301 19.86 -5.26 5.01
N VAL A 302 20.33 -5.96 6.04
CA VAL A 302 20.29 -5.45 7.42
C VAL A 302 21.15 -4.20 7.57
N ASP A 303 22.34 -4.15 6.95
CA ASP A 303 23.20 -2.96 6.97
C ASP A 303 22.49 -1.75 6.31
N LYS A 304 21.83 -1.94 5.17
CA LYS A 304 20.99 -0.90 4.55
C LYS A 304 19.87 -0.43 5.47
N ALA A 305 19.17 -1.37 6.13
CA ALA A 305 18.09 -1.03 7.04
C ALA A 305 18.57 -0.24 8.26
N ILE A 306 19.76 -0.54 8.80
CA ILE A 306 20.40 0.22 9.88
C ILE A 306 20.67 1.66 9.42
N THR A 307 21.30 1.83 8.26
CA THR A 307 21.60 3.16 7.71
C THR A 307 20.31 3.97 7.52
N PHE A 308 19.30 3.40 6.86
CA PHE A 308 18.02 4.03 6.65
C PHE A 308 17.35 4.48 7.96
N ARG A 309 17.33 3.61 8.99
CA ARG A 309 16.74 3.92 10.29
C ARG A 309 17.54 4.95 11.07
N SER A 310 18.84 5.01 10.91
CA SER A 310 19.69 6.01 11.54
C SER A 310 19.46 7.41 10.97
N GLU A 311 19.08 7.51 9.70
CA GLU A 311 18.74 8.75 9.00
C GLU A 311 17.26 9.13 9.17
N ASP A 312 16.40 8.18 9.55
CA ASP A 312 14.95 8.38 9.65
C ASP A 312 14.60 9.20 10.89
N ARG A 313 14.09 10.40 10.66
CA ARG A 313 13.63 11.34 11.70
C ARG A 313 12.13 11.26 11.96
N VAL A 314 11.44 10.37 11.27
CA VAL A 314 9.99 10.23 11.40
C VAL A 314 9.67 9.34 12.58
N GLN A 315 8.91 9.85 13.52
CA GLN A 315 8.38 9.09 14.65
C GLN A 315 6.90 8.84 14.46
N TYR A 316 6.51 7.58 14.53
CA TYR A 316 5.11 7.17 14.53
C TYR A 316 4.57 7.08 15.95
N GLU A 317 3.33 7.49 16.13
CA GLU A 317 2.62 7.24 17.38
C GLU A 317 2.42 5.72 17.59
N ASN A 318 2.64 5.25 18.79
CA ASN A 318 2.48 3.83 19.17
C ASN A 318 3.42 2.82 18.47
N VAL A 319 4.53 3.27 17.91
CA VAL A 319 5.56 2.40 17.36
C VAL A 319 6.93 2.69 17.99
N THR A 320 7.84 1.73 17.91
CA THR A 320 9.18 1.84 18.46
C THR A 320 9.97 2.95 17.76
N ARG A 321 10.70 3.75 18.51
CA ARG A 321 11.52 4.84 17.97
C ARG A 321 12.58 4.32 17.00
N SER A 322 12.86 5.09 15.95
CA SER A 322 13.82 4.70 14.90
C SER A 322 15.23 4.42 15.44
N ASP A 323 15.68 5.19 16.45
CA ASP A 323 16.99 4.95 17.09
C ASP A 323 17.05 3.65 17.89
N VAL A 324 15.93 3.24 18.48
CA VAL A 324 15.82 1.93 19.16
C VAL A 324 15.83 0.82 18.12
N VAL A 325 15.04 0.95 17.06
CA VAL A 325 15.00 -0.03 15.96
C VAL A 325 16.38 -0.19 15.32
N ALA A 326 17.12 0.90 15.06
CA ALA A 326 18.46 0.85 14.50
C ALA A 326 19.45 0.06 15.41
N ARG A 327 19.38 0.27 16.73
CA ARG A 327 20.19 -0.49 17.69
C ARG A 327 19.84 -1.98 17.71
N GLU A 328 18.56 -2.31 17.65
CA GLU A 328 18.09 -3.69 17.62
C GLU A 328 18.40 -4.41 16.31
N LEU A 329 18.37 -3.69 15.20
CA LEU A 329 18.91 -4.19 13.93
C LEU A 329 20.41 -4.50 14.03
N GLY A 330 21.17 -3.79 14.86
CA GLY A 330 22.55 -4.14 15.21
C GLY A 330 22.68 -5.49 15.94
N ILE A 331 21.70 -5.85 16.79
CA ILE A 331 21.62 -7.18 17.41
C ILE A 331 21.33 -8.24 16.33
N ILE A 332 20.37 -7.98 15.46
CA ILE A 332 20.01 -8.84 14.32
C ILE A 332 21.23 -9.03 13.41
N ARG A 333 21.91 -7.93 13.05
CA ARG A 333 23.14 -7.97 12.25
C ARG A 333 24.20 -8.92 12.83
N SER A 334 24.43 -8.80 14.14
CA SER A 334 25.39 -9.65 14.84
C SER A 334 24.99 -11.12 14.83
N ALA A 335 23.70 -11.42 14.92
CA ALA A 335 23.18 -12.78 14.82
C ALA A 335 23.35 -13.35 13.40
N VAL A 336 23.04 -12.55 12.36
CA VAL A 336 23.22 -12.94 10.94
C VAL A 336 24.70 -13.15 10.62
N ALA A 337 25.59 -12.27 11.08
CA ALA A 337 27.03 -12.44 10.87
C ALA A 337 27.56 -13.75 11.50
N LYS A 338 27.15 -14.05 12.74
CA LYS A 338 27.47 -15.32 13.41
C LYS A 338 26.91 -16.53 12.66
N LEU A 339 25.72 -16.41 12.07
CA LEU A 339 25.16 -17.46 11.25
C LEU A 339 26.01 -17.70 10.00
N LEU A 340 26.44 -16.63 9.31
CA LEU A 340 27.30 -16.70 8.13
C LEU A 340 28.65 -17.35 8.45
N ASP A 341 29.29 -16.98 9.57
CA ASP A 341 30.58 -17.56 10.01
C ASP A 341 30.44 -19.05 10.31
N ARG A 342 29.38 -19.44 11.03
CA ARG A 342 29.08 -20.85 11.30
C ARG A 342 28.83 -21.62 10.00
N TRP A 343 28.06 -21.04 9.08
CA TRP A 343 27.75 -21.66 7.79
C TRP A 343 29.01 -21.93 6.99
N ARG A 344 29.90 -20.97 6.85
CA ARG A 344 31.18 -21.10 6.13
C ARG A 344 32.17 -22.04 6.80
N SER A 345 32.15 -22.13 8.12
CA SER A 345 33.01 -23.07 8.86
C SER A 345 32.51 -24.51 8.87
N ARG A 346 31.40 -24.78 8.16
CA ARG A 346 30.73 -26.10 8.09
C ARG A 346 30.50 -26.72 9.49
N SER A 347 30.31 -25.90 10.50
CA SER A 347 29.86 -26.33 11.81
C SER A 347 28.45 -26.95 11.70
N ARG A 348 28.11 -27.82 12.62
CA ARG A 348 26.82 -28.56 12.60
C ARG A 348 25.64 -27.62 12.31
N PHE A 349 24.91 -27.87 11.20
CA PHE A 349 23.76 -27.07 10.80
C PHE A 349 22.48 -27.77 11.19
N GLU A 350 21.55 -26.98 11.63
CA GLU A 350 20.16 -27.35 11.66
C GLU A 350 19.56 -27.18 10.25
N SER A 351 18.47 -27.87 9.99
CA SER A 351 17.92 -27.93 8.62
C SER A 351 17.30 -26.61 8.11
N GLU A 352 17.08 -25.63 9.01
CA GLU A 352 16.35 -24.40 8.74
C GLU A 352 17.00 -23.17 9.43
N PRO A 353 18.15 -22.70 8.92
CA PRO A 353 18.96 -21.69 9.60
C PRO A 353 18.24 -20.34 9.79
N PHE A 354 17.38 -19.94 8.87
CA PHE A 354 16.61 -18.71 8.97
C PHE A 354 15.44 -18.82 9.95
N ALA A 355 14.81 -19.99 10.07
CA ALA A 355 13.78 -20.24 11.07
C ALA A 355 14.37 -20.15 12.49
N GLU A 356 15.55 -20.76 12.72
CA GLU A 356 16.26 -20.67 13.99
C GLU A 356 16.72 -19.26 14.31
N LEU A 357 17.27 -18.55 13.31
CA LEU A 357 17.65 -17.15 13.46
C LEU A 357 16.47 -16.33 13.97
N THR A 358 15.30 -16.43 13.32
CA THR A 358 14.10 -15.68 13.73
C THR A 358 13.65 -16.07 15.13
N ALA A 359 13.56 -17.36 15.44
CA ALA A 359 13.17 -17.85 16.77
C ALA A 359 14.12 -17.37 17.88
N SER A 360 15.43 -17.33 17.62
CA SER A 360 16.42 -16.85 18.58
C SER A 360 16.33 -15.35 18.91
N LEU A 361 15.67 -14.58 18.06
CA LEU A 361 15.55 -13.12 18.17
C LEU A 361 14.19 -12.67 18.70
N GLU A 362 13.16 -13.49 18.63
CA GLU A 362 11.76 -13.14 18.92
C GLU A 362 11.56 -12.44 20.27
N CYS A 363 12.25 -12.87 21.32
CA CYS A 363 12.14 -12.26 22.65
C CYS A 363 13.28 -11.27 22.97
N ARG A 364 14.10 -10.92 21.99
CA ARG A 364 15.31 -10.09 22.20
C ARG A 364 15.21 -8.70 21.60
N VAL A 365 14.27 -8.50 20.69
CA VAL A 365 14.04 -7.24 20.00
C VAL A 365 12.54 -6.97 19.93
N HIS A 366 12.17 -5.71 19.74
CA HIS A 366 10.77 -5.30 19.59
C HIS A 366 10.18 -5.75 18.25
N ALA A 367 8.85 -5.72 18.17
CA ALA A 367 8.10 -6.12 16.97
C ALA A 367 8.55 -5.37 15.70
N GLU A 368 8.91 -4.09 15.81
CA GLU A 368 9.36 -3.26 14.69
C GLU A 368 10.64 -3.80 14.04
N ALA A 369 11.62 -4.20 14.85
CA ALA A 369 12.86 -4.80 14.35
C ALA A 369 12.63 -6.22 13.81
N MET A 370 11.75 -7.00 14.44
CA MET A 370 11.39 -8.33 13.95
C MET A 370 10.65 -8.26 12.63
N GLU A 371 9.68 -7.36 12.48
CA GLU A 371 8.95 -7.20 11.22
C GLU A 371 9.86 -6.61 10.11
N THR A 372 10.88 -5.83 10.48
CA THR A 372 11.96 -5.46 9.55
C THR A 372 12.72 -6.70 9.08
N LEU A 373 13.17 -7.56 9.97
CA LEU A 373 13.84 -8.81 9.60
C LEU A 373 12.98 -9.69 8.70
N HIS A 374 11.69 -9.84 9.04
CA HIS A 374 10.75 -10.61 8.20
C HIS A 374 10.62 -10.02 6.78
N SER A 375 10.57 -8.69 6.66
CA SER A 375 10.53 -8.03 5.35
C SER A 375 11.82 -8.22 4.55
N LEU A 376 12.99 -8.24 5.22
CA LEU A 376 14.28 -8.52 4.58
C LEU A 376 14.40 -9.97 4.13
N LEU A 377 13.89 -10.92 4.91
CA LEU A 377 13.87 -12.34 4.55
C LEU A 377 13.10 -12.60 3.26
N ILE A 378 11.99 -11.90 3.02
CA ILE A 378 11.21 -12.03 1.79
C ILE A 378 12.05 -11.72 0.54
N GLU A 379 13.07 -10.85 0.65
CA GLU A 379 13.97 -10.54 -0.48
C GLU A 379 14.86 -11.74 -0.90
N LEU A 380 14.95 -12.76 -0.06
CA LEU A 380 15.70 -13.99 -0.38
C LEU A 380 14.90 -14.93 -1.31
N VAL A 381 13.58 -14.80 -1.32
CA VAL A 381 12.64 -15.59 -2.13
C VAL A 381 11.89 -14.69 -3.11
N ALA A 382 12.64 -13.86 -3.82
CA ALA A 382 12.12 -12.75 -4.61
C ALA A 382 11.10 -13.17 -5.68
N GLU A 383 11.40 -14.23 -6.44
CA GLU A 383 10.55 -14.70 -7.53
C GLU A 383 9.24 -15.28 -7.01
N GLU A 384 9.32 -16.08 -5.95
CA GLU A 384 8.17 -16.69 -5.30
C GLU A 384 7.26 -15.60 -4.65
N ALA A 385 7.86 -14.59 -4.04
CA ALA A 385 7.12 -13.46 -3.48
C ALA A 385 6.37 -12.69 -4.58
N ASP A 386 7.00 -12.42 -5.71
CA ASP A 386 6.35 -11.78 -6.87
C ASP A 386 5.16 -12.61 -7.38
N GLN A 387 5.33 -13.94 -7.51
CA GLN A 387 4.26 -14.84 -7.94
C GLN A 387 3.07 -14.84 -6.98
N LEU A 388 3.34 -14.80 -5.67
CA LEU A 388 2.28 -14.71 -4.66
C LEU A 388 1.48 -13.42 -4.80
N VAL A 389 2.13 -12.28 -5.05
CA VAL A 389 1.44 -10.99 -5.25
C VAL A 389 0.68 -10.97 -6.57
N GLU A 390 1.23 -11.51 -7.63
CA GLU A 390 0.56 -11.62 -8.93
C GLU A 390 -0.70 -12.50 -8.86
N GLY A 391 -0.71 -13.48 -7.96
CA GLY A 391 -1.88 -14.30 -7.64
C GLY A 391 -2.91 -13.62 -6.73
N LEU A 392 -2.62 -12.42 -6.20
CA LEU A 392 -3.52 -11.71 -5.30
C LEU A 392 -4.67 -11.07 -6.09
N VAL A 393 -5.76 -11.79 -6.20
CA VAL A 393 -7.03 -11.29 -6.75
C VAL A 393 -8.03 -11.13 -5.61
N ILE A 394 -8.57 -9.94 -5.46
CA ILE A 394 -9.64 -9.67 -4.50
C ILE A 394 -10.97 -9.90 -5.21
N ASP A 395 -11.77 -10.82 -4.68
CA ASP A 395 -13.18 -10.89 -5.05
C ASP A 395 -13.87 -9.63 -4.54
N GLU A 396 -14.28 -8.77 -5.44
CA GLU A 396 -15.10 -7.60 -5.11
C GLU A 396 -16.52 -8.01 -4.73
N GLU A 397 -16.96 -9.16 -5.21
CA GLU A 397 -18.25 -9.71 -4.82
C GLU A 397 -18.12 -10.49 -3.53
N LEU A 398 -18.45 -9.84 -2.44
CA LEU A 398 -18.75 -10.52 -1.20
C LEU A 398 -20.02 -11.34 -1.43
N THR A 399 -19.86 -12.62 -1.74
CA THR A 399 -20.99 -13.50 -1.92
C THR A 399 -21.56 -13.88 -0.55
N GLY A 400 -22.76 -13.39 -0.27
CA GLY A 400 -23.51 -13.86 0.89
C GLY A 400 -23.92 -15.33 0.71
N ARG A 401 -24.19 -16.00 1.82
CA ARG A 401 -24.79 -17.34 1.86
C ARG A 401 -26.31 -17.19 2.10
N PRO A 402 -27.11 -17.08 1.03
CA PRO A 402 -28.53 -16.73 1.13
C PRO A 402 -29.33 -17.76 1.96
N GLU A 403 -28.93 -19.02 1.93
CA GLU A 403 -29.61 -20.13 2.61
C GLU A 403 -29.23 -20.27 4.09
N MET A 404 -28.23 -19.52 4.55
CA MET A 404 -27.80 -19.59 5.96
C MET A 404 -28.96 -19.21 6.89
N PRO A 405 -29.28 -20.04 7.92
CA PRO A 405 -30.29 -19.67 8.91
C PRO A 405 -29.89 -18.42 9.71
N VAL A 406 -30.86 -17.60 10.05
CA VAL A 406 -30.69 -16.43 10.91
C VAL A 406 -29.97 -16.77 12.22
N ALA A 407 -30.32 -17.90 12.84
CA ALA A 407 -29.65 -18.36 14.04
C ALA A 407 -28.14 -18.54 13.86
N ARG A 408 -27.71 -19.13 12.74
CA ARG A 408 -26.28 -19.33 12.44
C ARG A 408 -25.57 -18.02 12.13
N LEU A 409 -26.20 -17.11 11.38
CA LEU A 409 -25.63 -15.78 11.14
C LEU A 409 -25.41 -15.03 12.45
N ARG A 410 -26.40 -15.10 13.37
CA ARG A 410 -26.30 -14.48 14.69
C ARG A 410 -25.22 -15.11 15.56
N GLU A 411 -25.06 -16.41 15.52
CA GLU A 411 -23.98 -17.12 16.24
C GLU A 411 -22.60 -16.63 15.76
N ILE A 412 -22.36 -16.56 14.44
CA ILE A 412 -21.12 -16.05 13.87
C ILE A 412 -20.90 -14.61 14.32
N LEU A 413 -21.92 -13.75 14.20
CA LEU A 413 -21.85 -12.36 14.61
C LEU A 413 -21.45 -12.21 16.08
N ARG A 414 -22.06 -13.00 16.98
CA ARG A 414 -21.80 -12.97 18.41
C ARG A 414 -20.41 -13.47 18.78
N ASN A 415 -19.89 -14.45 18.04
CA ASN A 415 -18.56 -15.00 18.28
C ASN A 415 -17.45 -14.10 17.70
N ASP A 416 -17.55 -13.75 16.41
CA ASP A 416 -16.48 -13.07 15.71
C ASP A 416 -16.44 -11.56 15.99
N TYR A 417 -17.58 -10.96 16.39
CA TYR A 417 -17.72 -9.53 16.68
C TYR A 417 -18.08 -9.26 18.16
N ALA A 418 -17.75 -10.18 19.06
CA ALA A 418 -18.03 -10.04 20.50
C ALA A 418 -17.55 -8.69 21.07
N TRP A 419 -16.41 -8.21 20.61
CA TRP A 419 -15.82 -6.95 21.01
C TRP A 419 -16.72 -5.72 20.73
N ALA A 420 -17.55 -5.75 19.67
CA ALA A 420 -18.41 -4.63 19.30
C ALA A 420 -19.56 -4.39 20.32
N PHE A 421 -19.96 -5.44 21.04
CA PHE A 421 -21.03 -5.34 22.05
C PHE A 421 -20.56 -4.73 23.38
N GLY A 422 -19.25 -4.67 23.61
CA GLY A 422 -18.68 -4.05 24.80
C GLY A 422 -18.30 -2.59 24.64
N LEU A 423 -18.46 -2.03 23.43
CA LEU A 423 -18.09 -0.65 23.15
C LEU A 423 -19.19 0.32 23.59
N ASP A 424 -18.77 1.46 24.15
CA ASP A 424 -19.62 2.62 24.24
C ASP A 424 -19.74 3.26 22.85
N LEU A 425 -20.93 3.18 22.27
CA LEU A 425 -21.22 3.69 20.93
C LEU A 425 -21.56 5.19 20.93
N ASP A 426 -21.45 5.86 22.06
CA ASP A 426 -21.62 7.31 22.15
C ASP A 426 -20.36 8.02 21.62
N ILE A 427 -20.58 8.99 20.74
CA ILE A 427 -19.48 9.75 20.08
C ILE A 427 -18.57 10.46 21.09
N GLY A 428 -19.11 10.80 22.28
CA GLY A 428 -18.36 11.55 23.30
C GLY A 428 -17.26 10.77 24.01
N SER A 429 -17.38 9.46 24.12
CA SER A 429 -16.52 8.62 24.96
C SER A 429 -15.28 8.05 24.23
N GLU A 430 -15.36 7.83 22.92
CA GLU A 430 -14.32 7.16 22.13
C GLU A 430 -13.53 8.12 21.23
N LYS A 431 -12.92 9.14 21.83
CA LYS A 431 -12.18 10.20 21.11
C LYS A 431 -11.09 9.70 20.17
N ARG A 432 -10.47 8.57 20.43
CA ARG A 432 -9.42 7.96 19.60
C ARG A 432 -9.93 7.47 18.25
N TYR A 433 -11.24 7.22 18.11
CA TYR A 433 -11.88 6.80 16.88
C TYR A 433 -12.53 7.94 16.11
N VAL A 434 -12.47 9.14 16.64
CA VAL A 434 -13.16 10.30 16.09
C VAL A 434 -12.27 11.01 15.08
N TRP A 435 -12.83 11.23 13.93
CA TRP A 435 -12.25 12.04 12.87
C TRP A 435 -13.10 13.29 12.68
N TYR A 436 -12.46 14.36 12.26
CA TYR A 436 -13.13 15.61 12.00
C TYR A 436 -12.98 15.97 10.53
N LYS A 437 -14.10 16.32 9.90
CA LYS A 437 -14.14 16.77 8.52
C LYS A 437 -14.67 18.19 8.47
N SER A 438 -13.90 19.10 7.90
CA SER A 438 -14.35 20.45 7.60
C SER A 438 -15.37 20.43 6.47
N VAL A 439 -16.37 21.32 6.52
CA VAL A 439 -17.35 21.50 5.43
C VAL A 439 -16.68 21.88 4.12
N SER A 440 -15.56 22.59 4.17
CA SER A 440 -14.78 23.04 3.01
C SER A 440 -13.64 22.10 2.62
N ALA A 441 -13.25 21.16 3.48
CA ALA A 441 -12.16 20.23 3.25
C ALA A 441 -12.67 18.80 3.15
N GLU A 442 -12.31 18.09 2.10
CA GLU A 442 -12.70 16.69 1.90
C GLU A 442 -11.86 15.72 2.76
N GLU A 443 -10.71 16.15 3.25
CA GLU A 443 -9.81 15.29 4.02
C GLU A 443 -10.07 15.39 5.51
N PRO A 444 -10.49 14.32 6.15
CA PRO A 444 -10.65 14.32 7.59
C PRO A 444 -9.31 14.23 8.29
N ARG A 445 -9.26 14.80 9.46
CA ARG A 445 -8.16 14.68 10.41
C ARG A 445 -8.64 14.04 11.70
N ARG A 446 -7.76 13.44 12.44
CA ARG A 446 -8.07 12.96 13.78
C ARG A 446 -7.67 14.00 14.85
N GLY A 447 -8.28 13.88 16.00
CA GLY A 447 -8.00 14.69 17.18
C GLY A 447 -9.11 15.67 17.50
N PRO A 448 -8.90 16.63 18.41
CA PRO A 448 -9.93 17.54 18.85
C PRO A 448 -10.39 18.49 17.72
N VAL A 449 -11.62 18.97 17.82
CA VAL A 449 -12.13 20.00 16.92
C VAL A 449 -11.23 21.23 16.99
N ALA A 450 -10.69 21.67 15.85
CA ALA A 450 -9.78 22.81 15.77
C ALA A 450 -10.32 23.95 14.92
N GLU A 451 -11.34 23.70 14.10
CA GLU A 451 -11.87 24.67 13.15
C GLU A 451 -13.39 24.77 13.23
N VAL A 452 -13.89 25.99 13.08
CA VAL A 452 -15.34 26.24 13.00
C VAL A 452 -15.88 25.53 11.75
N GLY A 453 -16.98 24.80 11.92
CA GLY A 453 -17.62 24.04 10.84
C GLY A 453 -17.02 22.65 10.58
N GLU A 454 -16.12 22.16 11.41
CA GLU A 454 -15.72 20.76 11.38
C GLU A 454 -16.82 19.86 11.94
N ASN A 455 -17.17 18.85 11.15
CA ASN A 455 -18.11 17.81 11.57
C ASN A 455 -17.36 16.57 12.03
N VAL A 456 -17.88 15.94 13.06
CA VAL A 456 -17.39 14.66 13.55
C VAL A 456 -17.68 13.57 12.53
N VAL A 457 -16.66 12.80 12.17
CA VAL A 457 -16.80 11.59 11.34
C VAL A 457 -16.30 10.42 12.17
N ASN A 458 -17.20 9.54 12.54
CA ASN A 458 -16.91 8.47 13.48
C ASN A 458 -16.93 7.10 12.80
N LEU A 459 -16.01 6.90 11.85
CA LEU A 459 -15.91 5.65 11.08
C LEU A 459 -15.61 4.44 11.96
N GLY A 460 -14.92 4.63 13.07
CA GLY A 460 -14.60 3.55 13.98
C GLY A 460 -15.80 2.95 14.70
N LEU A 461 -16.88 3.70 14.82
CA LEU A 461 -18.11 3.23 15.42
C LEU A 461 -19.16 2.77 14.39
N ASP A 462 -18.94 2.99 13.11
CA ASP A 462 -19.91 2.61 12.08
C ASP A 462 -20.08 1.09 12.02
N LEU A 463 -19.00 0.33 11.99
CA LEU A 463 -19.06 -1.13 12.00
C LEU A 463 -19.69 -1.68 13.30
N PRO A 464 -19.26 -1.29 14.50
CA PRO A 464 -19.92 -1.73 15.74
C PRO A 464 -21.40 -1.40 15.79
N ARG A 465 -21.82 -0.24 15.34
CA ARG A 465 -23.24 0.14 15.26
C ARG A 465 -24.05 -0.77 14.34
N LEU A 466 -23.47 -1.09 13.17
CA LEU A 466 -24.10 -2.03 12.23
C LEU A 466 -24.20 -3.42 12.83
N VAL A 467 -23.17 -3.88 13.54
CA VAL A 467 -23.16 -5.17 14.24
C VAL A 467 -24.26 -5.23 15.30
N VAL A 468 -24.33 -4.24 16.18
CA VAL A 468 -25.32 -4.18 17.25
C VAL A 468 -26.74 -4.09 16.68
N SER A 469 -26.95 -3.28 15.63
CA SER A 469 -28.24 -3.17 14.96
C SER A 469 -28.67 -4.48 14.30
N LEU A 470 -27.74 -5.15 13.62
CA LEU A 470 -28.01 -6.45 12.99
C LEU A 470 -28.37 -7.51 14.06
N ASP A 471 -27.60 -7.62 15.16
CA ASP A 471 -27.87 -8.58 16.21
C ASP A 471 -29.26 -8.38 16.84
N ARG A 472 -29.65 -7.14 17.09
CA ARG A 472 -30.97 -6.82 17.64
C ARG A 472 -32.09 -7.33 16.73
N ASP A 473 -31.97 -7.09 15.43
CA ASP A 473 -33.00 -7.45 14.47
C ASP A 473 -33.00 -8.97 14.17
N LEU A 474 -31.81 -9.62 14.19
CA LEU A 474 -31.70 -11.08 14.13
C LEU A 474 -32.32 -11.76 15.36
N ALA A 475 -32.19 -11.14 16.55
CA ALA A 475 -32.78 -11.67 17.79
C ALA A 475 -34.31 -11.65 17.76
N ALA A 476 -34.91 -10.73 17.03
CA ALA A 476 -36.36 -10.60 16.88
C ALA A 476 -36.93 -11.46 15.73
N ALA A 477 -36.07 -12.02 14.88
CA ALA A 477 -36.47 -12.81 13.72
C ALA A 477 -36.66 -14.32 14.08
N ASP A 478 -37.40 -15.02 13.26
CA ASP A 478 -37.47 -16.49 13.34
C ASP A 478 -36.07 -17.10 13.10
N PRO A 479 -35.51 -17.87 14.06
CA PRO A 479 -34.17 -18.43 13.97
C PRO A 479 -33.97 -19.38 12.78
N THR A 480 -35.03 -19.95 12.25
CA THR A 480 -35.00 -20.87 11.09
C THR A 480 -35.12 -20.15 9.76
N LEU A 481 -35.46 -18.87 9.76
CA LEU A 481 -35.56 -18.06 8.55
C LEU A 481 -34.24 -18.02 7.82
N SER A 482 -34.26 -18.12 6.49
CA SER A 482 -33.03 -17.93 5.70
C SER A 482 -32.57 -16.46 5.69
N THR A 483 -31.26 -16.25 5.65
CA THR A 483 -30.68 -14.90 5.57
C THR A 483 -31.24 -14.10 4.38
N ALA A 484 -31.48 -14.76 3.24
CA ALA A 484 -32.10 -14.10 2.08
C ALA A 484 -33.46 -13.49 2.42
N ARG A 485 -34.34 -14.27 3.04
CA ARG A 485 -35.68 -13.78 3.44
C ARG A 485 -35.61 -12.68 4.49
N PHE A 486 -34.71 -12.81 5.44
CA PHE A 486 -34.44 -11.76 6.44
C PHE A 486 -34.01 -10.45 5.77
N LEU A 487 -33.07 -10.52 4.82
CA LEU A 487 -32.56 -9.34 4.13
C LEU A 487 -33.55 -8.72 3.12
N LEU A 488 -34.53 -9.47 2.64
CA LEU A 488 -35.64 -8.90 1.88
C LEU A 488 -36.52 -7.99 2.74
N ALA A 489 -36.71 -8.35 4.01
CA ALA A 489 -37.47 -7.53 4.97
C ALA A 489 -36.62 -6.43 5.62
N ARG A 490 -35.30 -6.59 5.65
CA ARG A 490 -34.32 -5.72 6.32
C ARG A 490 -33.13 -5.42 5.40
N PRO A 491 -33.32 -4.73 4.27
CA PRO A 491 -32.26 -4.52 3.27
C PRO A 491 -31.09 -3.67 3.77
N GLU A 492 -31.29 -2.88 4.82
CA GLU A 492 -30.26 -2.07 5.49
C GLU A 492 -29.13 -2.92 6.07
N HIS A 493 -29.38 -4.18 6.38
CA HIS A 493 -28.37 -5.10 6.92
C HIS A 493 -27.59 -5.87 5.85
N ARG A 494 -27.89 -5.65 4.57
CA ARG A 494 -27.27 -6.45 3.49
C ARG A 494 -25.74 -6.40 3.54
N ALA A 495 -25.16 -5.22 3.63
CA ALA A 495 -23.70 -5.06 3.61
C ALA A 495 -23.02 -5.78 4.79
N ILE A 496 -23.52 -5.55 6.01
CA ILE A 496 -22.92 -6.15 7.22
C ILE A 496 -23.15 -7.66 7.28
N ALA A 497 -24.33 -8.14 6.92
CA ALA A 497 -24.62 -9.58 6.91
C ALA A 497 -23.75 -10.32 5.87
N THR A 498 -23.56 -9.77 4.69
CA THR A 498 -22.67 -10.32 3.67
C THR A 498 -21.23 -10.36 4.14
N ARG A 499 -20.75 -9.27 4.77
CA ARG A 499 -19.41 -9.19 5.35
C ARG A 499 -19.17 -10.26 6.42
N VAL A 500 -20.06 -10.38 7.37
CA VAL A 500 -19.98 -11.39 8.46
C VAL A 500 -19.91 -12.80 7.88
N GLN A 501 -20.73 -13.10 6.89
CA GLN A 501 -20.73 -14.42 6.23
C GLN A 501 -19.45 -14.69 5.42
N ALA A 502 -18.94 -13.68 4.73
CA ALA A 502 -17.77 -13.80 3.85
C ALA A 502 -16.48 -14.02 4.62
N LEU A 503 -16.39 -13.48 5.83
CA LEU A 503 -15.19 -13.53 6.67
C LEU A 503 -15.25 -14.64 7.74
N ALA A 504 -16.40 -15.26 7.92
CA ALA A 504 -16.57 -16.33 8.89
C ALA A 504 -15.57 -17.48 8.65
N GLY A 505 -14.80 -17.81 9.68
CA GLY A 505 -13.84 -18.91 9.66
C GLY A 505 -12.54 -18.61 8.95
N THR A 506 -12.27 -17.38 8.56
CA THR A 506 -10.95 -16.98 8.02
C THR A 506 -9.97 -16.73 9.17
N GLY A 507 -8.81 -17.41 9.15
CA GLY A 507 -7.88 -17.40 10.29
C GLY A 507 -7.13 -16.09 10.47
N LEU A 508 -6.90 -15.34 9.39
CA LEU A 508 -6.23 -14.03 9.39
C LEU A 508 -7.20 -12.86 9.34
N HIS A 509 -8.47 -13.15 9.50
CA HIS A 509 -9.49 -12.17 9.72
C HIS A 509 -9.75 -12.04 11.23
N SER A 510 -9.39 -10.88 11.75
CA SER A 510 -9.89 -10.45 13.05
C SER A 510 -10.80 -9.25 12.82
N PRO A 511 -11.95 -9.20 13.47
CA PRO A 511 -12.76 -7.99 13.49
C PRO A 511 -11.97 -6.75 13.88
N HIS A 512 -10.91 -6.93 14.65
CA HIS A 512 -9.96 -5.88 15.02
C HIS A 512 -9.16 -5.33 13.83
N ALA A 513 -8.85 -6.15 12.82
CA ALA A 513 -8.19 -5.71 11.60
C ALA A 513 -9.13 -4.93 10.67
N ASP A 514 -10.40 -5.18 10.80
CA ASP A 514 -11.39 -4.53 9.94
C ASP A 514 -11.67 -3.11 10.36
N ILE A 515 -11.53 -2.74 11.58
CA ILE A 515 -11.47 -1.38 12.10
C ILE A 515 -11.63 -1.43 13.61
N MET A 516 -10.72 -0.80 14.25
CA MET A 516 -10.85 -0.03 15.45
C MET A 516 -11.63 -0.71 16.57
N SER A 517 -11.13 -1.85 17.00
CA SER A 517 -11.24 -2.18 18.39
C SER A 517 -10.46 -1.15 19.22
N GLU A 518 -10.66 -1.12 20.49
CA GLU A 518 -9.84 -0.29 21.37
C GLU A 518 -8.35 -0.58 21.26
N HIS A 519 -7.97 -1.73 20.72
CA HIS A 519 -6.59 -2.17 20.53
C HIS A 519 -6.04 -1.87 19.13
N PHE A 520 -6.89 -1.65 18.12
CA PHE A 520 -6.47 -1.37 16.75
C PHE A 520 -6.76 0.08 16.37
N THR A 521 -5.81 0.95 16.65
CA THR A 521 -5.96 2.39 16.43
C THR A 521 -5.88 2.78 14.95
N PRO A 522 -6.30 3.98 14.55
CA PRO A 522 -6.09 4.49 13.19
C PRO A 522 -4.64 4.44 12.73
N ALA A 523 -3.68 4.59 13.65
CA ALA A 523 -2.26 4.47 13.35
C ALA A 523 -1.89 3.05 12.87
N HIS A 524 -2.41 2.02 13.52
CA HIS A 524 -2.19 0.63 13.13
C HIS A 524 -2.73 0.33 11.73
N ILE A 525 -3.98 0.77 11.44
CA ILE A 525 -4.58 0.59 10.12
C ILE A 525 -3.77 1.31 9.05
N THR A 526 -3.38 2.54 9.31
CA THR A 526 -2.58 3.31 8.35
C THR A 526 -1.25 2.64 8.08
N ARG A 527 -0.60 2.11 9.12
CA ARG A 527 0.66 1.37 8.98
C ARG A 527 0.46 0.13 8.11
N LEU A 528 -0.55 -0.66 8.40
CA LEU A 528 -0.87 -1.86 7.65
C LEU A 528 -1.14 -1.55 6.17
N LEU A 529 -1.96 -0.57 5.88
CA LEU A 529 -2.37 -0.25 4.51
C LEU A 529 -1.29 0.50 3.74
N ASN A 530 -0.72 1.55 4.33
CA ASN A 530 0.27 2.36 3.64
C ASN A 530 1.62 1.65 3.57
N VAL A 531 2.17 1.25 4.70
CA VAL A 531 3.53 0.68 4.76
C VAL A 531 3.54 -0.74 4.24
N GLY A 532 2.58 -1.57 4.68
CA GLY A 532 2.49 -2.97 4.28
C GLY A 532 1.99 -3.14 2.84
N ILE A 533 0.72 -2.83 2.61
CA ILE A 533 0.03 -3.17 1.35
C ILE A 533 0.49 -2.29 0.19
N HIS A 534 0.56 -0.97 0.38
CA HIS A 534 0.97 -0.05 -0.68
C HIS A 534 2.49 0.03 -0.86
N GLY A 535 3.28 -0.24 0.18
CA GLY A 535 4.74 -0.15 0.13
C GLY A 535 5.27 1.27 0.28
N ILE A 536 4.66 2.06 1.15
CA ILE A 536 5.11 3.41 1.48
C ILE A 536 6.30 3.34 2.43
N ASP A 537 7.44 3.88 2.02
CA ASP A 537 8.68 3.81 2.81
C ASP A 537 8.70 4.78 3.99
N LYS A 538 8.18 6.00 3.78
CA LYS A 538 8.13 7.03 4.82
C LYS A 538 6.72 7.62 4.88
N THR A 539 6.15 7.65 6.09
CA THR A 539 4.99 8.48 6.38
C THR A 539 5.49 9.69 7.14
N ARG A 540 5.31 10.87 6.57
CA ARG A 540 5.58 12.14 7.26
C ARG A 540 4.35 12.54 8.06
N ASP A 541 4.56 13.14 9.22
CA ASP A 541 3.52 13.77 10.06
C ASP A 541 2.53 12.79 10.68
N PHE A 542 3.00 11.67 11.18
CA PHE A 542 2.16 10.78 11.98
C PHE A 542 1.68 11.43 13.29
N LEU A 543 2.48 12.34 13.80
CA LEU A 543 2.12 13.19 14.93
C LEU A 543 1.19 14.32 14.53
N ASP A 544 1.29 14.79 13.30
CA ASP A 544 0.33 15.68 12.72
C ASP A 544 -0.89 14.89 12.23
N ARG A 545 -2.01 15.46 12.38
CA ARG A 545 -3.37 15.00 12.15
C ARG A 545 -3.62 14.37 10.76
N ASN A 546 -2.65 14.42 9.86
CA ASN A 546 -2.71 13.92 8.49
C ASN A 546 -1.71 12.78 8.29
N LEU A 547 -2.21 11.62 7.92
CA LEU A 547 -1.42 10.43 7.64
C LEU A 547 -0.92 10.52 6.19
N ARG A 548 0.30 11.02 5.99
CA ARG A 548 0.93 11.23 4.69
C ARG A 548 2.08 10.28 4.49
N GLY A 549 2.21 9.77 3.27
CA GLY A 549 3.31 8.89 2.89
C GLY A 549 3.88 9.24 1.51
N VAL A 550 4.93 8.56 1.13
CA VAL A 550 5.57 8.71 -0.17
C VAL A 550 5.64 7.35 -0.85
N LEU A 551 4.90 7.19 -1.95
CA LEU A 551 4.96 6.03 -2.84
C LEU A 551 6.17 6.15 -3.76
N PHE A 552 6.74 5.02 -4.17
CA PHE A 552 7.84 4.94 -5.14
C PHE A 552 9.11 5.72 -4.77
N HIS A 553 9.35 5.92 -3.47
CA HIS A 553 10.59 6.48 -2.97
C HIS A 553 11.74 5.50 -3.25
N GLY A 554 12.74 5.93 -4.00
CA GLY A 554 13.84 5.08 -4.47
C GLY A 554 13.52 4.18 -5.67
N ALA A 555 12.30 4.20 -6.21
CA ALA A 555 11.88 3.32 -7.28
C ALA A 555 12.58 3.60 -8.62
N PRO A 556 12.75 2.57 -9.48
CA PRO A 556 13.31 2.70 -10.82
C PRO A 556 12.66 3.83 -11.63
N VAL A 557 13.41 4.44 -12.53
CA VAL A 557 12.89 5.34 -13.56
C VAL A 557 12.60 4.57 -14.86
N PRO A 558 11.89 5.16 -15.83
CA PRO A 558 11.57 4.45 -17.08
C PRO A 558 12.78 3.87 -17.81
N GLU A 559 13.93 4.54 -17.73
CA GLU A 559 15.20 4.09 -18.34
C GLU A 559 15.70 2.80 -17.67
N ASP A 560 15.60 2.69 -16.36
CA ASP A 560 15.98 1.48 -15.60
C ASP A 560 15.06 0.30 -15.94
N ILE A 561 13.77 0.58 -16.04
CA ILE A 561 12.75 -0.41 -16.40
C ILE A 561 13.04 -0.98 -17.79
N ALA A 562 13.28 -0.12 -18.77
CA ALA A 562 13.59 -0.54 -20.13
C ALA A 562 14.90 -1.34 -20.22
N ALA A 563 15.91 -0.97 -19.44
CA ALA A 563 17.18 -1.70 -19.34
C ALA A 563 17.04 -3.05 -18.64
N GLY A 564 15.99 -3.25 -17.85
CA GLY A 564 15.82 -4.45 -17.02
C GLY A 564 16.81 -4.48 -15.86
N SER A 565 17.33 -3.32 -15.45
CA SER A 565 18.22 -3.19 -14.32
C SER A 565 17.43 -2.56 -13.15
N ALA A 566 17.16 -3.37 -12.15
CA ALA A 566 16.81 -2.89 -10.84
C ALA A 566 17.83 -3.46 -9.88
N ASP A 567 18.73 -2.64 -9.47
CA ASP A 567 19.42 -2.91 -8.23
C ASP A 567 18.41 -2.84 -7.10
N ASP A 568 18.73 -3.45 -5.96
CA ASP A 568 17.98 -3.33 -4.69
C ASP A 568 17.93 -1.87 -4.17
N LEU A 569 18.17 -0.89 -5.04
CA LEU A 569 18.39 0.51 -4.73
C LEU A 569 17.19 1.15 -4.06
N TRP A 570 16.00 0.74 -4.44
CA TRP A 570 14.77 1.36 -3.92
C TRP A 570 14.23 0.71 -2.64
N PHE A 571 14.92 -0.30 -2.14
CA PHE A 571 14.64 -0.88 -0.84
C PHE A 571 15.51 -0.21 0.21
N TYR A 572 14.92 0.54 1.13
CA TYR A 572 15.60 1.45 2.04
C TYR A 572 16.52 2.44 1.29
N PRO A 573 15.95 3.34 0.48
CA PRO A 573 16.74 4.25 -0.32
C PRO A 573 17.51 5.23 0.56
N SER A 574 18.81 5.33 0.32
CA SER A 574 19.68 6.34 0.93
C SER A 574 19.49 7.70 0.26
N GLU A 575 19.70 8.77 0.99
CA GLU A 575 19.79 10.10 0.39
C GLU A 575 20.97 10.15 -0.59
N PRO A 576 20.76 10.58 -1.85
CA PRO A 576 21.85 10.67 -2.81
C PRO A 576 22.89 11.69 -2.35
N SER A 577 24.17 11.30 -2.38
CA SER A 577 25.29 12.20 -2.21
C SER A 577 25.62 12.81 -3.58
N LEU A 578 25.18 14.06 -3.84
CA LEU A 578 25.35 14.78 -5.11
C LEU A 578 26.31 15.94 -4.97
#